data_1210d964c410be4f8264d96ad9b5d5c7
#
_entry.id   1210d964c410be4f8264d96ad9b5d5c7
#
_cell.length_a   1.000
_cell.length_b   1.000
_cell.length_c   1.000
_cell.angle_alpha   90.00
_cell.angle_beta   90.00
_cell.angle_gamma   90.00
#
_symmetry.space_group_name_H-M   'P 1'
#
loop_
_entity.id
_entity.type
_entity.pdbx_description
1 polymer ?
#
loop_
_entity_poly.entity_id
_entity_poly.type
_entity_poly.pdbx_seq_one_letter_code
_entity_poly.pdbx_strand_id
1 'polypeptide(L)'
;CSFDAGKYARFFEHPWLNGAARRFLFDERRIDERVARWCRLTSWTDRKGVSWLQIPYFDMEGKLIGIQNRNLDYKKMLTEAKGLAADKSPTDFTDDTDDTGFTDDTDAPSHVMEGSHQTEPTAPRFRFPYGARCSIYNLPVVKMLKPGEKLFITEGCSDCWAMLSAGHKAIAIPSATLLKPEDKKWLAEMGELLHTEWHMFPDRDAPGESLFMQLKEILPQLVHHQLPPGCKDFSEYYLKEKK
;
A
#
# COMPACT_ATOMS: atom_id res chain seq x y z
N CYS A 1 -2.66 -9.17 22.63
CA CYS A 1 -1.98 -10.25 21.88
C CYS A 1 -0.98 -9.63 20.92
N SER A 2 0.27 -10.08 20.94
CA SER A 2 1.34 -9.64 20.05
C SER A 2 1.35 -10.46 18.75
N PHE A 3 1.95 -9.90 17.69
CA PHE A 3 2.19 -10.60 16.44
C PHE A 3 3.14 -11.80 16.67
N ASP A 4 2.72 -12.99 16.29
CA ASP A 4 3.54 -14.20 16.38
C ASP A 4 4.41 -14.35 15.14
N ALA A 5 5.60 -13.77 15.18
CA ALA A 5 6.57 -13.85 14.08
C ALA A 5 7.01 -15.29 13.79
N GLY A 6 7.11 -16.16 14.80
CA GLY A 6 7.54 -17.57 14.63
C GLY A 6 6.63 -18.36 13.70
N LYS A 7 5.32 -18.08 13.72
CA LYS A 7 4.34 -18.70 12.84
C LYS A 7 4.60 -18.43 11.35
N TYR A 8 5.20 -17.28 11.04
CA TYR A 8 5.36 -16.79 9.67
C TYR A 8 6.81 -16.81 9.17
N ALA A 9 7.81 -16.91 10.07
CA ALA A 9 9.23 -16.78 9.74
C ALA A 9 9.65 -17.71 8.60
N ARG A 10 9.19 -18.96 8.59
CA ARG A 10 9.49 -19.98 7.58
C ARG A 10 9.18 -19.53 6.14
N PHE A 11 8.16 -18.70 5.94
CA PHE A 11 7.76 -18.22 4.59
C PHE A 11 8.79 -17.24 4.02
N PHE A 12 9.58 -16.61 4.87
CA PHE A 12 10.57 -15.62 4.49
C PHE A 12 12.02 -16.11 4.57
N GLU A 13 12.23 -17.32 5.09
CA GLU A 13 13.52 -18.03 5.02
C GLU A 13 13.80 -18.50 3.60
N HIS A 14 12.76 -19.02 2.93
CA HIS A 14 12.80 -19.50 1.55
C HIS A 14 11.68 -18.84 0.73
N PRO A 15 11.82 -17.55 0.38
CA PRO A 15 10.79 -16.84 -0.37
C PRO A 15 10.53 -17.50 -1.73
N TRP A 16 9.25 -17.63 -2.07
CA TRP A 16 8.81 -18.17 -3.36
C TRP A 16 7.73 -17.28 -3.96
N LEU A 17 7.79 -17.08 -5.28
CA LEU A 17 6.86 -16.24 -6.02
C LEU A 17 6.11 -17.09 -7.05
N ASN A 18 4.76 -17.12 -6.92
CA ASN A 18 3.89 -17.75 -7.92
C ASN A 18 3.84 -16.91 -9.22
N GLY A 19 3.21 -17.46 -10.27
CA GLY A 19 3.14 -16.79 -11.57
C GLY A 19 2.50 -15.40 -11.53
N ALA A 20 1.47 -15.18 -10.68
CA ALA A 20 0.83 -13.87 -10.53
C ALA A 20 1.77 -12.85 -9.88
N ALA A 21 2.50 -13.25 -8.83
CA ALA A 21 3.46 -12.39 -8.17
C ALA A 21 4.67 -12.05 -9.09
N ARG A 22 5.15 -13.01 -9.87
CA ARG A 22 6.23 -12.77 -10.83
C ARG A 22 5.80 -11.78 -11.91
N ARG A 23 4.62 -11.96 -12.52
CA ARG A 23 4.07 -11.00 -13.48
C ARG A 23 3.95 -9.61 -12.88
N PHE A 24 3.35 -9.50 -11.70
CA PHE A 24 3.18 -8.22 -11.02
C PHE A 24 4.51 -7.52 -10.76
N LEU A 25 5.49 -8.23 -10.19
CA LEU A 25 6.77 -7.62 -9.81
C LEU A 25 7.68 -7.36 -11.02
N PHE A 26 7.84 -8.34 -11.91
CA PHE A 26 8.89 -8.30 -12.93
C PHE A 26 8.40 -7.80 -14.28
N ASP A 27 7.17 -8.15 -14.69
CA ASP A 27 6.65 -7.75 -16.00
C ASP A 27 5.92 -6.39 -15.91
N GLU A 28 5.03 -6.22 -14.93
CA GLU A 28 4.22 -4.99 -14.78
C GLU A 28 5.00 -3.86 -14.10
N ARG A 29 5.70 -4.16 -13.00
CA ARG A 29 6.42 -3.18 -12.17
C ARG A 29 7.90 -3.08 -12.50
N ARG A 30 8.45 -4.01 -13.26
CA ARG A 30 9.88 -4.09 -13.66
C ARG A 30 10.86 -4.00 -12.49
N ILE A 31 10.46 -4.54 -11.34
CA ILE A 31 11.28 -4.59 -10.14
C ILE A 31 12.45 -5.53 -10.37
N ASP A 32 13.66 -5.11 -9.95
CA ASP A 32 14.85 -5.96 -10.00
C ASP A 32 14.67 -7.20 -9.10
N GLU A 33 15.02 -8.38 -9.59
CA GLU A 33 14.90 -9.62 -8.81
C GLU A 33 15.74 -9.59 -7.52
N ARG A 34 16.85 -8.85 -7.51
CA ARG A 34 17.67 -8.65 -6.31
C ARG A 34 16.91 -7.87 -5.24
N VAL A 35 16.09 -6.90 -5.65
CA VAL A 35 15.21 -6.13 -4.74
C VAL A 35 14.13 -7.03 -4.17
N ALA A 36 13.48 -7.86 -4.98
CA ALA A 36 12.49 -8.81 -4.50
C ALA A 36 13.08 -9.79 -3.46
N ARG A 37 14.31 -10.27 -3.69
CA ARG A 37 15.06 -11.11 -2.75
C ARG A 37 15.46 -10.37 -1.49
N TRP A 38 16.00 -9.15 -1.61
CA TRP A 38 16.33 -8.30 -0.46
C TRP A 38 15.13 -8.07 0.45
N CYS A 39 14.01 -7.71 -0.15
CA CYS A 39 12.75 -7.47 0.57
C CYS A 39 12.06 -8.77 1.04
N ARG A 40 12.62 -9.95 0.72
CA ARG A 40 12.06 -11.27 1.04
C ARG A 40 10.60 -11.41 0.65
N LEU A 41 10.22 -10.85 -0.52
CA LEU A 41 8.87 -10.94 -1.04
C LEU A 41 8.54 -12.40 -1.35
N THR A 42 7.39 -12.86 -0.86
CA THR A 42 6.89 -14.21 -1.13
C THR A 42 5.41 -14.16 -1.50
N SER A 43 4.84 -15.25 -1.96
CA SER A 43 3.45 -15.27 -2.38
C SER A 43 2.77 -16.60 -2.02
N TRP A 44 1.46 -16.56 -1.98
CA TRP A 44 0.62 -17.73 -1.76
C TRP A 44 -0.73 -17.55 -2.45
N THR A 45 -1.44 -18.66 -2.63
CA THR A 45 -2.80 -18.65 -3.17
C THR A 45 -3.73 -19.19 -2.10
N ASP A 46 -4.81 -18.49 -1.81
CA ASP A 46 -5.77 -18.93 -0.81
C ASP A 46 -6.72 -20.01 -1.35
N ARG A 47 -7.57 -20.56 -0.47
CA ARG A 47 -8.53 -21.61 -0.84
C ARG A 47 -9.57 -21.18 -1.87
N LYS A 48 -9.75 -19.86 -2.06
CA LYS A 48 -10.65 -19.28 -3.07
C LYS A 48 -9.94 -19.01 -4.39
N GLY A 49 -8.66 -19.36 -4.51
CA GLY A 49 -7.85 -19.14 -5.71
C GLY A 49 -7.27 -17.72 -5.83
N VAL A 50 -7.43 -16.86 -4.81
CA VAL A 50 -6.88 -15.50 -4.81
C VAL A 50 -5.39 -15.54 -4.55
N SER A 51 -4.61 -14.89 -5.43
CA SER A 51 -3.16 -14.77 -5.28
C SER A 51 -2.80 -13.56 -4.41
N TRP A 52 -1.97 -13.81 -3.40
CA TRP A 52 -1.50 -12.82 -2.44
C TRP A 52 0.01 -12.66 -2.50
N LEU A 53 0.48 -11.41 -2.59
CA LEU A 53 1.88 -11.07 -2.37
C LEU A 53 2.05 -10.73 -0.88
N GLN A 54 2.96 -11.45 -0.21
CA GLN A 54 3.32 -11.21 1.19
C GLN A 54 4.51 -10.26 1.25
N ILE A 55 4.33 -9.17 1.95
CA ILE A 55 5.29 -8.08 2.12
C ILE A 55 5.69 -8.07 3.60
N PRO A 56 6.86 -8.61 3.97
CA PRO A 56 7.30 -8.64 5.35
C PRO A 56 7.83 -7.28 5.79
N TYR A 57 7.52 -6.90 7.02
CA TYR A 57 8.08 -5.75 7.70
C TYR A 57 9.08 -6.22 8.74
N PHE A 58 10.29 -5.73 8.64
CA PHE A 58 11.37 -6.03 9.58
C PHE A 58 11.75 -4.75 10.34
N ASP A 59 12.13 -4.91 11.61
CA ASP A 59 12.79 -3.85 12.36
C ASP A 59 14.26 -3.66 11.89
N MET A 60 14.97 -2.73 12.50
CA MET A 60 16.37 -2.46 12.14
C MET A 60 17.30 -3.65 12.41
N GLU A 61 16.93 -4.53 13.32
CA GLU A 61 17.66 -5.75 13.68
C GLU A 61 17.37 -6.91 12.72
N GLY A 62 16.41 -6.73 11.80
CA GLY A 62 15.98 -7.76 10.85
C GLY A 62 14.99 -8.76 11.44
N LYS A 63 14.38 -8.44 12.58
CA LYS A 63 13.30 -9.24 13.17
C LYS A 63 11.98 -8.94 12.46
N LEU A 64 11.22 -9.97 12.10
CA LEU A 64 9.90 -9.84 11.50
C LEU A 64 8.90 -9.25 12.51
N ILE A 65 8.30 -8.10 12.19
CA ILE A 65 7.36 -7.38 13.06
C ILE A 65 5.96 -7.28 12.49
N GLY A 66 5.79 -7.56 11.20
CA GLY A 66 4.49 -7.51 10.54
C GLY A 66 4.53 -8.05 9.13
N ILE A 67 3.37 -8.24 8.56
CA ILE A 67 3.17 -8.67 7.17
C ILE A 67 1.98 -7.91 6.61
N GLN A 68 2.15 -7.36 5.41
CA GLN A 68 1.07 -6.88 4.58
C GLN A 68 0.85 -7.87 3.44
N ASN A 69 -0.36 -8.39 3.30
CA ASN A 69 -0.72 -9.24 2.16
C ASN A 69 -1.47 -8.39 1.14
N ARG A 70 -0.92 -8.28 -0.06
CA ARG A 70 -1.53 -7.57 -1.20
C ARG A 70 -2.25 -8.55 -2.10
N ASN A 71 -3.53 -8.29 -2.35
CA ASN A 71 -4.33 -9.03 -3.32
C ASN A 71 -3.88 -8.68 -4.75
N LEU A 72 -3.32 -9.64 -5.47
CA LEU A 72 -2.85 -9.46 -6.84
C LEU A 72 -4.00 -9.51 -7.86
N ASP A 73 -5.12 -10.11 -7.50
CA ASP A 73 -6.32 -10.23 -8.34
C ASP A 73 -7.32 -9.09 -8.10
N TYR A 74 -7.02 -8.13 -7.20
CA TYR A 74 -7.96 -7.09 -6.77
C TYR A 74 -8.53 -6.26 -7.92
N LYS A 75 -7.69 -5.84 -8.87
CA LYS A 75 -8.12 -5.05 -10.03
C LYS A 75 -9.10 -5.84 -10.91
N LYS A 76 -8.81 -7.13 -11.14
CA LYS A 76 -9.68 -8.03 -11.90
C LYS A 76 -11.03 -8.17 -11.21
N MET A 77 -11.04 -8.47 -9.90
CA MET A 77 -12.25 -8.57 -9.09
C MET A 77 -13.08 -7.29 -9.11
N LEU A 78 -12.43 -6.13 -9.03
CA LEU A 78 -13.10 -4.84 -9.09
C LEU A 78 -13.77 -4.59 -10.44
N THR A 79 -13.11 -4.99 -11.54
CA THR A 79 -13.69 -4.87 -12.90
C THR A 79 -14.87 -5.80 -13.07
N GLU A 80 -14.76 -7.05 -12.61
CA GLU A 80 -15.85 -8.04 -12.64
C GLU A 80 -17.05 -7.57 -11.81
N ALA A 81 -16.84 -7.05 -10.61
CA ALA A 81 -17.89 -6.50 -9.75
C ALA A 81 -18.62 -5.32 -10.42
N LYS A 82 -17.88 -4.42 -11.07
CA LYS A 82 -18.46 -3.29 -11.81
C LYS A 82 -19.23 -3.76 -13.06
N GLY A 83 -18.73 -4.77 -13.78
CA GLY A 83 -19.40 -5.36 -14.93
C GLY A 83 -20.74 -6.00 -14.55
N LEU A 84 -20.79 -6.75 -13.44
CA LEU A 84 -22.01 -7.34 -12.90
C LEU A 84 -23.04 -6.30 -12.43
N ALA A 85 -22.59 -5.14 -11.98
CA ALA A 85 -23.46 -4.03 -11.59
C ALA A 85 -24.05 -3.32 -12.81
N ALA A 86 -23.31 -3.22 -13.90
CA ALA A 86 -23.79 -2.61 -15.16
C ALA A 86 -24.82 -3.49 -15.90
N ASP A 87 -24.73 -4.82 -15.74
CA ASP A 87 -25.66 -5.77 -16.38
C ASP A 87 -27.00 -5.91 -15.62
N LYS A 88 -27.10 -5.36 -14.42
CA LYS A 88 -28.33 -5.24 -13.62
C LYS A 88 -29.02 -3.88 -13.81
N SER A 89 -29.13 -3.40 -15.04
CA SER A 89 -30.00 -2.27 -15.38
C SER A 89 -31.46 -2.73 -15.29
N PRO A 90 -32.36 -1.99 -14.62
CA PRO A 90 -33.73 -2.42 -14.45
C PRO A 90 -34.42 -2.33 -15.80
N THR A 91 -34.76 -3.50 -16.38
CA THR A 91 -35.78 -3.61 -17.40
C THR A 91 -37.13 -3.61 -16.72
N ASP A 92 -37.95 -2.67 -17.17
CA ASP A 92 -39.41 -2.62 -17.05
C ASP A 92 -40.05 -2.67 -15.65
N PHE A 93 -40.36 -1.48 -15.16
CA PHE A 93 -41.57 -1.26 -14.40
C PHE A 93 -42.68 -0.86 -15.39
N THR A 94 -43.51 -1.81 -15.77
CA THR A 94 -44.85 -1.51 -16.29
C THR A 94 -45.70 -1.06 -15.11
N ASP A 95 -46.20 0.14 -15.28
CA ASP A 95 -47.26 0.82 -14.54
C ASP A 95 -48.51 -0.06 -14.48
N ASP A 96 -49.04 -0.34 -13.30
CA ASP A 96 -50.45 -0.61 -13.09
C ASP A 96 -50.87 0.00 -11.75
N THR A 97 -51.62 1.07 -11.90
CA THR A 97 -52.45 1.74 -10.88
C THR A 97 -53.49 0.78 -10.30
N ASP A 98 -53.71 0.83 -8.98
CA ASP A 98 -55.02 1.11 -8.32
C ASP A 98 -54.89 1.10 -6.79
N ASP A 99 -55.18 2.23 -6.25
CA ASP A 99 -56.20 2.73 -5.32
C ASP A 99 -56.34 2.12 -3.92
N THR A 100 -56.45 3.06 -2.99
CA THR A 100 -57.13 3.13 -1.66
C THR A 100 -56.44 2.55 -0.43
N GLY A 101 -56.32 3.47 0.58
CA GLY A 101 -56.38 3.09 1.99
C GLY A 101 -55.58 3.93 2.98
N PHE A 102 -56.13 5.07 3.36
CA PHE A 102 -55.95 5.92 4.54
C PHE A 102 -55.68 5.16 5.84
N THR A 103 -54.63 5.52 6.66
CA THR A 103 -54.72 5.98 8.08
C THR A 103 -53.35 6.29 8.65
N ASP A 104 -53.27 7.42 9.21
CA ASP A 104 -52.59 8.18 10.25
C ASP A 104 -51.79 7.38 11.32
N ASP A 105 -50.60 7.78 11.64
CA ASP A 105 -50.06 8.37 12.86
C ASP A 105 -48.56 8.23 13.02
N THR A 106 -47.92 9.40 13.15
CA THR A 106 -46.76 9.80 13.98
C THR A 106 -45.59 8.83 14.24
N ASP A 107 -44.41 9.10 13.73
CA ASP A 107 -43.27 9.74 14.40
C ASP A 107 -42.06 9.86 13.49
N ALA A 108 -41.35 10.98 13.62
CA ALA A 108 -40.29 11.46 12.77
C ALA A 108 -38.91 10.84 13.08
N PRO A 109 -37.81 11.33 12.43
CA PRO A 109 -37.28 10.84 11.18
C PRO A 109 -35.86 10.25 11.40
N SER A 110 -35.58 9.10 10.90
CA SER A 110 -34.20 8.64 10.70
C SER A 110 -33.79 8.88 9.25
N HIS A 111 -32.91 9.85 9.07
CA HIS A 111 -32.17 10.05 7.83
C HIS A 111 -31.48 8.73 7.42
N VAL A 112 -32.09 7.99 6.52
CA VAL A 112 -31.41 6.95 5.77
C VAL A 112 -30.66 7.67 4.65
N MET A 113 -29.34 7.82 4.81
CA MET A 113 -28.45 8.13 3.71
C MET A 113 -28.60 6.99 2.70
N GLU A 114 -29.07 7.29 1.51
CA GLU A 114 -28.97 6.41 0.35
C GLU A 114 -27.47 6.18 0.05
N GLY A 115 -26.93 5.11 0.62
CA GLY A 115 -25.62 4.60 0.28
C GLY A 115 -25.69 3.97 -1.10
N SER A 116 -25.02 4.57 -2.06
CA SER A 116 -24.70 3.92 -3.33
C SER A 116 -24.15 2.52 -3.07
N HIS A 117 -24.88 1.46 -3.46
CA HIS A 117 -24.39 0.09 -3.43
C HIS A 117 -23.25 -0.04 -4.45
N GLN A 118 -22.03 0.35 -4.03
CA GLN A 118 -20.83 -0.06 -4.71
C GLN A 118 -20.65 -1.55 -4.42
N THR A 119 -20.80 -2.38 -5.45
CA THR A 119 -20.46 -3.81 -5.37
C THR A 119 -18.97 -3.93 -5.05
N GLU A 120 -18.65 -4.24 -3.78
CA GLU A 120 -17.28 -4.43 -3.33
C GLU A 120 -16.72 -5.76 -3.86
N PRO A 121 -15.41 -5.82 -4.18
CA PRO A 121 -14.76 -7.06 -4.56
C PRO A 121 -14.90 -8.11 -3.45
N THR A 122 -14.99 -9.38 -3.83
CA THR A 122 -15.15 -10.52 -2.91
C THR A 122 -13.99 -10.71 -1.91
N ALA A 123 -12.86 -10.03 -2.13
CA ALA A 123 -11.71 -10.01 -1.23
C ALA A 123 -11.09 -8.61 -1.17
N PRO A 124 -10.61 -8.17 0.00
CA PRO A 124 -10.03 -6.84 0.18
C PRO A 124 -8.72 -6.69 -0.58
N ARG A 125 -8.34 -5.42 -0.85
CA ARG A 125 -7.05 -5.08 -1.49
C ARG A 125 -5.85 -5.49 -0.64
N PHE A 126 -5.96 -5.35 0.67
CA PHE A 126 -4.92 -5.71 1.63
C PHE A 126 -5.47 -6.50 2.81
N ARG A 127 -4.65 -7.42 3.33
CA ARG A 127 -4.89 -8.16 4.57
C ARG A 127 -3.67 -8.07 5.47
N PHE A 128 -3.91 -8.06 6.77
CA PHE A 128 -2.87 -8.02 7.78
C PHE A 128 -3.11 -9.14 8.80
N PRO A 129 -2.09 -9.92 9.17
CA PRO A 129 -2.21 -10.83 10.31
C PRO A 129 -2.50 -10.07 11.59
N TYR A 130 -3.19 -10.71 12.51
CA TYR A 130 -3.50 -10.11 13.80
C TYR A 130 -2.23 -9.69 14.55
N GLY A 131 -2.22 -8.48 15.10
CA GLY A 131 -1.10 -7.91 15.82
C GLY A 131 0.09 -7.47 14.97
N ALA A 132 0.00 -7.59 13.61
CA ALA A 132 1.06 -7.13 12.72
C ALA A 132 1.32 -5.62 12.87
N ARG A 133 2.59 -5.25 12.91
CA ARG A 133 3.04 -3.85 12.88
C ARG A 133 3.56 -3.53 11.49
N CYS A 134 2.72 -2.88 10.70
CA CYS A 134 3.12 -2.33 9.41
C CYS A 134 3.37 -0.83 9.62
N SER A 135 4.55 -0.51 10.12
CA SER A 135 5.05 0.85 10.33
C SER A 135 5.95 1.26 9.15
N ILE A 136 7.10 1.87 9.41
CA ILE A 136 8.05 2.18 8.34
C ILE A 136 8.58 0.89 7.72
N TYR A 137 8.51 0.82 6.39
CA TYR A 137 8.95 -0.34 5.62
C TYR A 137 10.44 -0.25 5.28
N ASN A 138 11.11 -1.42 5.19
CA ASN A 138 12.50 -1.59 4.79
C ASN A 138 13.53 -0.94 5.73
N LEU A 139 13.25 -0.92 7.03
CA LEU A 139 14.18 -0.39 8.04
C LEU A 139 15.59 -0.99 8.01
N PRO A 140 15.82 -2.29 7.65
CA PRO A 140 17.18 -2.84 7.59
C PRO A 140 18.12 -2.09 6.65
N VAL A 141 17.64 -1.36 5.64
CA VAL A 141 18.47 -0.58 4.72
C VAL A 141 19.23 0.54 5.42
N VAL A 142 18.70 1.05 6.55
CA VAL A 142 19.30 2.15 7.31
C VAL A 142 20.68 1.77 7.84
N LYS A 143 20.88 0.51 8.23
CA LYS A 143 22.20 0.01 8.68
C LYS A 143 23.26 -0.06 7.58
N MET A 144 22.84 0.02 6.33
CA MET A 144 23.73 0.00 5.15
C MET A 144 24.11 1.39 4.66
N LEU A 145 23.56 2.44 5.28
CA LEU A 145 23.88 3.82 4.91
C LEU A 145 25.28 4.20 5.32
N LYS A 146 25.98 4.86 4.42
CA LYS A 146 27.25 5.53 4.67
C LYS A 146 27.01 7.03 4.87
N PRO A 147 27.89 7.73 5.60
CA PRO A 147 27.81 9.18 5.73
C PRO A 147 27.75 9.86 4.35
N GLY A 148 26.83 10.81 4.17
CA GLY A 148 26.63 11.54 2.92
C GLY A 148 25.84 10.78 1.85
N GLU A 149 25.40 9.55 2.08
CA GLU A 149 24.51 8.85 1.17
C GLU A 149 23.08 9.39 1.24
N LYS A 150 22.34 9.23 0.14
CA LYS A 150 20.93 9.61 0.05
C LYS A 150 20.04 8.48 0.54
N LEU A 151 19.07 8.82 1.40
CA LEU A 151 17.97 7.95 1.78
C LEU A 151 16.66 8.57 1.29
N PHE A 152 15.92 7.81 0.49
CA PHE A 152 14.63 8.24 0.00
C PHE A 152 13.50 7.74 0.91
N ILE A 153 12.53 8.61 1.16
CA ILE A 153 11.24 8.23 1.76
C ILE A 153 10.22 8.14 0.63
N THR A 154 9.49 7.04 0.58
CA THR A 154 8.44 6.82 -0.41
C THR A 154 7.08 6.60 0.25
N GLU A 155 6.01 6.83 -0.50
CA GLU A 155 4.66 6.47 -0.09
C GLU A 155 4.32 5.07 -0.60
N GLY A 156 4.25 4.12 0.34
CA GLY A 156 3.98 2.72 0.03
C GLY A 156 5.16 1.89 -0.47
N CYS A 157 5.01 0.57 -0.34
CA CYS A 157 6.08 -0.38 -0.63
C CYS A 157 6.45 -0.46 -2.11
N SER A 158 5.49 -0.23 -3.03
CA SER A 158 5.76 -0.34 -4.47
C SER A 158 6.77 0.70 -4.95
N ASP A 159 6.65 1.94 -4.46
CA ASP A 159 7.59 3.01 -4.81
C ASP A 159 8.96 2.79 -4.17
N CYS A 160 8.97 2.21 -2.95
CA CYS A 160 10.21 1.77 -2.33
C CYS A 160 10.95 0.74 -3.20
N TRP A 161 10.25 -0.27 -3.71
CA TRP A 161 10.87 -1.27 -4.60
C TRP A 161 11.37 -0.65 -5.91
N ALA A 162 10.62 0.28 -6.50
CA ALA A 162 11.03 1.01 -7.69
C ALA A 162 12.30 1.83 -7.41
N MET A 163 12.34 2.53 -6.27
CA MET A 163 13.49 3.33 -5.84
C MET A 163 14.73 2.46 -5.63
N LEU A 164 14.59 1.32 -4.94
CA LEU A 164 15.65 0.33 -4.76
C LEU A 164 16.13 -0.25 -6.10
N SER A 165 15.20 -0.53 -7.03
CA SER A 165 15.52 -1.04 -8.37
C SER A 165 16.21 -0.01 -9.26
N ALA A 166 15.99 1.29 -8.97
CA ALA A 166 16.73 2.39 -9.58
C ALA A 166 18.14 2.59 -8.97
N GLY A 167 18.51 1.80 -7.96
CA GLY A 167 19.83 1.84 -7.33
C GLY A 167 19.95 2.77 -6.12
N HIS A 168 18.83 3.28 -5.61
CA HIS A 168 18.79 4.14 -4.44
C HIS A 168 18.45 3.36 -3.17
N LYS A 169 18.83 3.88 -2.01
CA LYS A 169 18.39 3.37 -0.71
C LYS A 169 17.08 4.07 -0.32
N ALA A 170 16.08 3.29 0.08
CA ALA A 170 14.75 3.82 0.40
C ALA A 170 14.07 3.07 1.53
N ILE A 171 13.27 3.83 2.27
CA ILE A 171 12.25 3.34 3.21
C ILE A 171 10.89 3.81 2.74
N ALA A 172 9.83 3.17 3.22
CA ALA A 172 8.48 3.61 2.87
C ALA A 172 7.59 3.87 4.09
N ILE A 173 6.75 4.88 3.96
CA ILE A 173 5.61 5.10 4.85
C ILE A 173 4.41 4.38 4.19
N PRO A 174 3.78 3.38 4.85
CA PRO A 174 2.76 2.54 4.22
C PRO A 174 1.50 3.30 3.79
N SER A 175 1.23 4.42 4.43
CA SER A 175 0.10 5.31 4.10
C SER A 175 0.34 6.68 4.73
N ALA A 176 -0.02 7.73 4.02
CA ALA A 176 0.05 9.12 4.49
C ALA A 176 -0.74 9.36 5.81
N THR A 177 -1.76 8.54 6.06
CA THR A 177 -2.62 8.63 7.25
C THR A 177 -2.17 7.76 8.42
N LEU A 178 -1.14 6.93 8.24
CA LEU A 178 -0.69 5.92 9.22
C LEU A 178 0.65 6.25 9.90
N LEU A 179 1.17 7.47 9.76
CA LEU A 179 2.38 7.89 10.47
C LEU A 179 2.09 7.99 11.97
N LYS A 180 2.46 6.96 12.71
CA LYS A 180 2.21 6.83 14.14
C LYS A 180 3.18 7.69 14.95
N PRO A 181 2.84 8.02 16.21
CA PRO A 181 3.74 8.78 17.08
C PRO A 181 5.13 8.14 17.23
N GLU A 182 5.19 6.81 17.29
CA GLU A 182 6.45 6.06 17.39
C GLU A 182 7.30 6.22 16.11
N ASP A 183 6.67 6.21 14.94
CA ASP A 183 7.36 6.39 13.66
C ASP A 183 7.88 7.83 13.53
N LYS A 184 7.11 8.82 13.97
CA LYS A 184 7.55 10.23 14.04
C LYS A 184 8.75 10.40 14.93
N LYS A 185 8.72 9.79 16.13
CA LYS A 185 9.82 9.83 17.07
C LYS A 185 11.09 9.18 16.48
N TRP A 186 10.93 8.00 15.88
CA TRP A 186 12.03 7.30 15.21
C TRP A 186 12.65 8.14 14.09
N LEU A 187 11.82 8.75 13.24
CA LEU A 187 12.30 9.61 12.15
C LEU A 187 13.06 10.83 12.67
N ALA A 188 12.57 11.47 13.74
CA ALA A 188 13.25 12.61 14.35
C ALA A 188 14.64 12.19 14.90
N GLU A 189 14.70 11.09 15.65
CA GLU A 189 15.95 10.56 16.20
C GLU A 189 16.93 10.19 15.08
N MET A 190 16.49 9.52 14.04
CA MET A 190 17.33 9.14 12.90
C MET A 190 17.77 10.35 12.07
N GLY A 191 16.92 11.36 11.97
CA GLY A 191 17.26 12.63 11.30
C GLY A 191 18.43 13.36 11.96
N GLU A 192 18.56 13.22 13.27
CA GLU A 192 19.70 13.79 14.04
C GLU A 192 20.95 12.90 14.04
N LEU A 193 20.74 11.57 14.13
CA LEU A 193 21.83 10.60 14.29
C LEU A 193 22.52 10.25 12.97
N LEU A 194 21.75 10.17 11.88
CA LEU A 194 22.29 9.76 10.59
C LEU A 194 22.84 10.96 9.82
N HIS A 195 24.13 10.90 9.49
CA HIS A 195 24.76 11.85 8.58
C HIS A 195 24.40 11.54 7.13
N THR A 196 23.09 11.56 6.82
CA THR A 196 22.48 11.11 5.57
C THR A 196 21.68 12.26 4.97
N GLU A 197 21.63 12.33 3.65
CA GLU A 197 20.73 13.25 2.95
C GLU A 197 19.35 12.61 2.81
N TRP A 198 18.32 13.26 3.33
CA TRP A 198 16.94 12.80 3.26
C TRP A 198 16.21 13.38 2.06
N HIS A 199 15.61 12.53 1.25
CA HIS A 199 14.96 12.89 -0.01
C HIS A 199 13.58 12.27 -0.14
N MET A 200 12.65 12.93 -0.83
CA MET A 200 11.34 12.40 -1.17
C MET A 200 10.86 12.90 -2.52
N PHE A 201 10.23 12.03 -3.31
CA PHE A 201 9.37 12.36 -4.42
C PHE A 201 7.93 12.15 -3.93
N PRO A 202 7.23 13.18 -3.44
CA PRO A 202 5.85 13.03 -3.02
C PRO A 202 4.97 12.59 -4.18
N ASP A 203 3.95 11.77 -3.91
CA ASP A 203 2.92 11.47 -4.88
C ASP A 203 2.24 12.77 -5.31
N ARG A 204 1.90 12.86 -6.60
CA ARG A 204 1.32 14.07 -7.18
C ARG A 204 -0.18 14.15 -6.89
N ASP A 205 -0.53 14.12 -5.62
CA ASP A 205 -1.87 14.31 -5.10
C ASP A 205 -1.83 15.00 -3.73
N ALA A 206 -2.99 15.43 -3.24
CA ALA A 206 -3.07 16.13 -1.96
C ALA A 206 -2.59 15.32 -0.75
N PRO A 207 -2.87 14.00 -0.65
CA PRO A 207 -2.29 13.16 0.40
C PRO A 207 -0.76 13.10 0.37
N GLY A 208 -0.14 12.96 -0.80
CA GLY A 208 1.31 12.90 -0.96
C GLY A 208 2.00 14.19 -0.52
N GLU A 209 1.49 15.34 -0.95
CA GLU A 209 2.00 16.64 -0.50
C GLU A 209 1.78 16.86 1.00
N SER A 210 0.64 16.43 1.54
CA SER A 210 0.37 16.49 2.99
C SER A 210 1.35 15.64 3.78
N LEU A 211 1.66 14.43 3.30
CA LEU A 211 2.67 13.57 3.93
C LEU A 211 4.05 14.24 3.91
N PHE A 212 4.44 14.82 2.77
CA PHE A 212 5.71 15.55 2.67
C PHE A 212 5.80 16.67 3.71
N MET A 213 4.75 17.49 3.86
CA MET A 213 4.72 18.58 4.83
C MET A 213 4.85 18.06 6.28
N GLN A 214 4.14 16.99 6.63
CA GLN A 214 4.27 16.36 7.95
C GLN A 214 5.69 15.84 8.20
N LEU A 215 6.32 15.21 7.20
CA LEU A 215 7.69 14.73 7.28
C LEU A 215 8.70 15.87 7.36
N LYS A 216 8.46 16.98 6.66
CA LYS A 216 9.31 18.17 6.68
C LYS A 216 9.37 18.84 8.06
N GLU A 217 8.27 18.79 8.82
CA GLU A 217 8.23 19.26 10.21
C GLU A 217 9.13 18.42 11.12
N ILE A 218 9.24 17.11 10.84
CA ILE A 218 10.05 16.16 11.63
C ILE A 218 11.51 16.15 11.16
N LEU A 219 11.71 16.26 9.86
CA LEU A 219 13.01 16.23 9.16
C LEU A 219 13.19 17.54 8.39
N PRO A 220 13.62 18.63 9.03
CA PRO A 220 13.76 19.93 8.38
C PRO A 220 14.70 19.91 7.17
N GLN A 221 15.66 18.97 7.11
CA GLN A 221 16.61 18.77 6.02
C GLN A 221 16.04 17.95 4.85
N LEU A 222 14.79 17.43 4.94
CA LEU A 222 14.18 16.64 3.87
C LEU A 222 14.06 17.45 2.56
N VAL A 223 14.60 16.90 1.48
CA VAL A 223 14.60 17.51 0.15
C VAL A 223 13.41 17.02 -0.65
N HIS A 224 12.61 17.96 -1.15
CA HIS A 224 11.49 17.71 -2.07
C HIS A 224 12.00 17.55 -3.49
N HIS A 225 11.61 16.48 -4.17
CA HIS A 225 11.82 16.28 -5.59
C HIS A 225 10.49 16.30 -6.32
N GLN A 226 10.42 17.06 -7.40
CA GLN A 226 9.22 17.08 -8.23
C GLN A 226 9.24 15.93 -9.23
N LEU A 227 8.15 15.17 -9.28
CA LEU A 227 7.94 14.16 -10.32
C LEU A 227 7.80 14.82 -11.69
N PRO A 228 8.30 14.20 -12.77
CA PRO A 228 8.10 14.69 -14.13
C PRO A 228 6.62 14.82 -14.49
N PRO A 229 6.27 15.70 -15.46
CA PRO A 229 4.90 15.80 -15.95
C PRO A 229 4.35 14.43 -16.40
N GLY A 230 3.10 14.15 -16.03
CA GLY A 230 2.42 12.89 -16.38
C GLY A 230 2.87 11.66 -15.58
N CYS A 231 3.63 11.84 -14.49
CA CYS A 231 3.86 10.79 -13.50
C CYS A 231 3.13 11.17 -12.22
N LYS A 232 2.33 10.22 -11.70
CA LYS A 232 1.61 10.40 -10.44
C LYS A 232 2.48 10.08 -9.23
N ASP A 233 3.27 9.01 -9.33
CA ASP A 233 4.13 8.46 -8.30
C ASP A 233 5.51 8.10 -8.85
N PHE A 234 6.44 7.71 -7.99
CA PHE A 234 7.78 7.32 -8.41
C PHE A 234 7.78 6.02 -9.22
N SER A 235 6.87 5.09 -8.98
CA SER A 235 6.76 3.86 -9.77
C SER A 235 6.47 4.16 -11.24
N GLU A 236 5.57 5.11 -11.52
CA GLU A 236 5.29 5.55 -12.90
C GLU A 236 6.50 6.20 -13.56
N TYR A 237 7.22 7.05 -12.83
CA TYR A 237 8.46 7.67 -13.31
C TYR A 237 9.51 6.60 -13.64
N TYR A 238 9.76 5.68 -12.71
CA TYR A 238 10.70 4.57 -12.90
C TYR A 238 10.37 3.73 -14.13
N LEU A 239 9.08 3.41 -14.35
CA LEU A 239 8.65 2.65 -15.53
C LEU A 239 8.86 3.39 -16.85
N LYS A 240 8.79 4.73 -16.86
CA LYS A 240 9.09 5.54 -18.05
C LYS A 240 10.58 5.54 -18.40
N GLU A 241 11.43 5.62 -17.38
CA GLU A 241 12.89 5.58 -17.55
C GLU A 241 13.41 4.21 -18.02
N LYS A 242 12.64 3.14 -17.83
CA LYS A 242 12.98 1.77 -18.26
C LYS A 242 12.48 1.40 -19.66
N LYS A 243 11.78 2.32 -20.34
CA LYS A 243 11.37 2.14 -21.75
C LYS A 243 12.48 2.50 -22.68
#